data_e283b7b9e9568548ae68d99546bd37cb
#
_entry.id   e283b7b9e9568548ae68d99546bd37cb
#
_cell.length_a   1.000
_cell.length_b   1.000
_cell.length_c   1.000
_cell.angle_alpha   90.00
_cell.angle_beta   90.00
_cell.angle_gamma   90.00
#
_symmetry.space_group_name_H-M   'P 1'
#
loop_
_entity.id
_entity.type
_entity.pdbx_description
1 polymer ?
#
loop_
_entity_poly.entity_id
_entity_poly.type
_entity_poly.pdbx_seq_one_letter_code
_entity_poly.pdbx_strand_id
1 'polypeptide(L)'
;MRRLRLGFALGIIGLSACSINKSQISSGKKDIIIANEVLPEAQKPCFAGAYYRKLVSSHDYWRGIEGTVVLPTIVFDENRKHIKKTGQYLDNPSIYLGGSMGNQETDIGLTWEVIKEENGQVSKSRKAFRPFLRRTEHESGQKSIFENAPAQKEYYWYPGEEVKMSLLLIADKKVRFVVEGAGKKFERDFACDGYLLSAVGEFKRVNAIDQVANEGKPVQATKTKVLNAEWKETNLFRLIKNEIVAIPFKKTRYTEMMCPAANNFEVKANSNQIAKGAEVLSISGVSYR
;
A
#
# COMPACT_ATOMS: atom_id res chain seq x y z
N MET A 1 -56.19 26.50 -46.27
CA MET A 1 -55.81 25.66 -45.12
C MET A 1 -54.29 25.39 -45.16
N ARG A 2 -53.52 26.17 -44.41
CA ARG A 2 -52.06 26.03 -44.33
C ARG A 2 -51.70 25.23 -43.07
N ARG A 3 -51.03 24.09 -43.25
CA ARG A 3 -50.51 23.25 -42.16
C ARG A 3 -49.14 23.79 -41.75
N LEU A 4 -49.04 24.24 -40.50
CA LEU A 4 -47.80 24.64 -39.84
C LEU A 4 -47.11 23.37 -39.34
N ARG A 5 -45.86 23.09 -39.76
CA ARG A 5 -45.02 22.04 -39.18
C ARG A 5 -44.11 22.69 -38.12
N LEU A 6 -44.32 22.29 -36.88
CA LEU A 6 -43.42 22.61 -35.77
C LEU A 6 -42.25 21.60 -35.78
N GLY A 7 -41.03 22.07 -36.00
CA GLY A 7 -39.82 21.28 -35.86
C GLY A 7 -39.33 21.35 -34.41
N PHE A 8 -39.27 20.20 -33.75
CA PHE A 8 -38.61 20.03 -32.47
C PHE A 8 -37.10 19.83 -32.71
N ALA A 9 -36.27 20.81 -32.27
CA ALA A 9 -34.83 20.65 -32.19
C ALA A 9 -34.48 20.01 -30.85
N LEU A 10 -34.02 18.75 -30.87
CA LEU A 10 -33.44 18.09 -29.71
C LEU A 10 -32.01 18.63 -29.53
N GLY A 11 -31.78 19.43 -28.52
CA GLY A 11 -30.46 19.84 -28.06
C GLY A 11 -29.81 18.67 -27.32
N ILE A 12 -28.78 18.09 -27.90
CA ILE A 12 -27.91 17.07 -27.25
C ILE A 12 -26.94 17.87 -26.36
N ILE A 13 -27.20 17.86 -25.04
CA ILE A 13 -26.23 18.34 -24.04
C ILE A 13 -25.17 17.27 -23.93
N GLY A 14 -24.02 17.50 -24.55
CA GLY A 14 -22.84 16.67 -24.40
C GLY A 14 -22.27 16.83 -22.98
N LEU A 15 -22.46 15.81 -22.15
CA LEU A 15 -21.71 15.65 -20.89
C LEU A 15 -20.25 15.36 -21.26
N SER A 16 -19.40 16.39 -21.22
CA SER A 16 -17.93 16.20 -21.22
C SER A 16 -17.53 15.49 -19.94
N ALA A 17 -17.44 14.17 -20.01
CA ALA A 17 -16.72 13.39 -19.02
C ALA A 17 -15.24 13.79 -19.10
N CYS A 18 -14.75 14.52 -18.10
CA CYS A 18 -13.33 14.79 -17.91
C CYS A 18 -12.65 13.45 -17.62
N SER A 19 -12.26 12.72 -18.66
CA SER A 19 -11.35 11.58 -18.54
C SER A 19 -9.98 12.16 -18.20
N ILE A 20 -9.52 11.93 -16.96
CA ILE A 20 -8.12 12.19 -16.58
C ILE A 20 -7.27 11.23 -17.43
N ASN A 21 -6.63 11.79 -18.44
CA ASN A 21 -5.77 11.05 -19.34
C ASN A 21 -4.65 10.37 -18.56
N LYS A 22 -4.52 9.04 -18.71
CA LYS A 22 -3.42 8.21 -18.19
C LYS A 22 -2.01 8.66 -18.66
N SER A 23 -1.91 9.67 -19.52
CA SER A 23 -0.67 10.11 -20.18
C SER A 23 0.17 11.14 -19.41
N GLN A 24 -0.19 11.52 -18.18
CA GLN A 24 0.50 12.59 -17.44
C GLN A 24 1.45 12.12 -16.33
N ILE A 25 1.75 10.83 -16.22
CA ILE A 25 2.82 10.36 -15.35
C ILE A 25 4.07 10.21 -16.22
N SER A 26 4.91 11.24 -16.23
CA SER A 26 6.21 11.20 -16.91
C SER A 26 7.13 10.21 -16.18
N SER A 27 7.45 9.09 -16.81
CA SER A 27 8.42 8.10 -16.32
C SER A 27 9.86 8.53 -16.62
N GLY A 28 10.22 9.74 -16.27
CA GLY A 28 11.58 10.27 -16.43
C GLY A 28 12.56 9.58 -15.50
N LYS A 29 13.35 8.66 -16.01
CA LYS A 29 14.40 7.88 -15.31
C LYS A 29 15.63 8.69 -14.88
N LYS A 30 15.55 10.01 -14.73
CA LYS A 30 16.66 10.83 -14.20
C LYS A 30 16.50 11.00 -12.71
N ASP A 31 17.64 10.91 -12.01
CA ASP A 31 17.70 11.20 -10.57
C ASP A 31 17.33 12.68 -10.37
N ILE A 32 16.06 12.93 -10.04
CA ILE A 32 15.53 14.29 -9.89
C ILE A 32 16.01 14.80 -8.54
N ILE A 33 16.88 15.81 -8.58
CA ILE A 33 17.26 16.56 -7.39
C ILE A 33 16.17 17.59 -7.14
N ILE A 34 15.51 17.48 -5.99
CA ILE A 34 14.52 18.45 -5.56
C ILE A 34 15.23 19.49 -4.71
N ALA A 35 15.22 20.74 -5.16
CA ALA A 35 15.75 21.83 -4.36
C ALA A 35 14.98 21.93 -3.04
N ASN A 36 15.69 22.02 -1.93
CA ASN A 36 15.16 22.08 -0.57
C ASN A 36 14.36 20.83 -0.15
N GLU A 37 14.67 19.65 -0.70
CA GLU A 37 14.11 18.39 -0.19
C GLU A 37 14.49 18.22 1.29
N VAL A 38 13.48 17.99 2.13
CA VAL A 38 13.69 17.72 3.56
C VAL A 38 14.24 16.31 3.71
N LEU A 39 15.35 16.15 4.41
CA LEU A 39 15.92 14.84 4.66
C LEU A 39 15.06 14.05 5.66
N PRO A 40 14.97 12.72 5.52
CA PRO A 40 14.24 11.91 6.48
C PRO A 40 14.90 11.93 7.85
N GLU A 41 14.11 11.69 8.88
CA GLU A 41 14.63 11.51 10.24
C GLU A 41 15.62 10.33 10.28
N ALA A 42 16.71 10.47 11.05
CA ALA A 42 17.73 9.43 11.16
C ALA A 42 17.19 8.13 11.78
N GLN A 43 16.27 8.24 12.70
CA GLN A 43 15.65 7.10 13.41
C GLN A 43 14.19 7.40 13.75
N LYS A 44 13.38 6.34 13.76
CA LYS A 44 11.99 6.36 14.25
C LYS A 44 11.79 5.19 15.22
N PRO A 45 10.98 5.36 16.29
CA PRO A 45 10.73 4.28 17.24
C PRO A 45 9.92 3.14 16.63
N CYS A 46 10.21 1.91 17.05
CA CYS A 46 9.38 0.76 16.73
C CYS A 46 8.05 0.81 17.48
N PHE A 47 6.95 0.45 16.82
CA PHE A 47 5.72 0.07 17.51
C PHE A 47 5.74 -1.43 17.85
N ALA A 48 5.00 -1.83 18.87
CA ALA A 48 4.96 -3.21 19.34
C ALA A 48 3.81 -4.00 18.68
N GLY A 49 3.94 -5.33 18.63
CA GLY A 49 2.89 -6.25 18.19
C GLY A 49 3.04 -6.85 16.81
N ALA A 50 4.12 -6.53 16.09
CA ALA A 50 4.39 -7.10 14.77
C ALA A 50 5.89 -7.25 14.50
N TYR A 51 6.25 -8.17 13.63
CA TYR A 51 7.55 -8.19 12.95
C TYR A 51 7.40 -7.39 11.66
N TYR A 52 8.11 -6.29 11.49
CA TYR A 52 7.95 -5.47 10.29
C TYR A 52 9.22 -4.76 9.88
N ARG A 53 9.37 -4.60 8.56
CA ARG A 53 10.29 -3.65 7.97
C ARG A 53 9.49 -2.52 7.36
N LYS A 54 9.78 -1.30 7.80
CA LYS A 54 9.09 -0.08 7.38
C LYS A 54 10.13 0.92 6.88
N LEU A 55 9.90 1.45 5.69
CA LEU A 55 10.62 2.57 5.13
C LEU A 55 9.71 3.78 5.17
N VAL A 56 10.16 4.89 5.74
CA VAL A 56 9.37 6.12 5.89
C VAL A 56 10.11 7.28 5.24
N SER A 57 9.43 8.01 4.36
CA SER A 57 10.00 9.18 3.67
C SER A 57 10.23 10.36 4.64
N SER A 58 10.94 11.36 4.16
CA SER A 58 10.93 12.69 4.76
C SER A 58 9.54 13.31 4.75
N HIS A 59 9.30 14.28 5.63
CA HIS A 59 8.16 15.19 5.57
C HIS A 59 8.37 16.21 4.46
N ASP A 60 7.62 16.10 3.38
CA ASP A 60 7.69 17.03 2.24
C ASP A 60 6.34 17.11 1.51
N TYR A 61 6.24 17.94 0.47
CA TYR A 61 5.06 18.10 -0.38
C TYR A 61 4.82 16.87 -1.27
N TRP A 62 4.91 15.69 -0.69
CA TRP A 62 4.61 14.44 -1.38
C TRP A 62 3.12 14.33 -1.68
N ARG A 63 2.80 13.75 -2.84
CA ARG A 63 1.41 13.52 -3.30
C ARG A 63 0.97 12.08 -3.16
N GLY A 64 1.88 11.19 -2.80
CA GLY A 64 1.60 9.79 -2.71
C GLY A 64 2.83 8.91 -2.87
N ILE A 65 2.57 7.63 -2.98
CA ILE A 65 3.57 6.57 -3.13
C ILE A 65 3.03 5.47 -4.04
N GLU A 66 3.90 4.87 -4.83
CA GLU A 66 3.61 3.64 -5.58
C GLU A 66 4.75 2.63 -5.44
N GLY A 67 4.46 1.38 -5.68
CA GLY A 67 5.48 0.34 -5.76
C GLY A 67 4.98 -0.90 -6.49
N THR A 68 5.90 -1.56 -7.20
CA THR A 68 5.67 -2.83 -7.86
C THR A 68 6.37 -3.93 -7.10
N VAL A 69 5.66 -4.99 -6.73
CA VAL A 69 6.18 -6.10 -5.91
C VAL A 69 5.74 -7.45 -6.45
N VAL A 70 6.66 -8.42 -6.49
CA VAL A 70 6.30 -9.84 -6.62
C VAL A 70 5.96 -10.35 -5.22
N LEU A 71 4.77 -10.91 -5.07
CA LEU A 71 4.24 -11.34 -3.78
C LEU A 71 5.02 -12.52 -3.20
N PRO A 72 5.32 -12.50 -1.89
CA PRO A 72 6.13 -13.51 -1.22
C PRO A 72 5.42 -14.84 -1.05
N THR A 73 6.21 -15.88 -0.81
CA THR A 73 5.72 -17.13 -0.24
C THR A 73 5.59 -16.98 1.27
N ILE A 74 4.50 -17.51 1.82
CA ILE A 74 4.25 -17.52 3.27
C ILE A 74 4.39 -18.96 3.80
N VAL A 75 5.14 -19.10 4.89
CA VAL A 75 5.24 -20.34 5.67
C VAL A 75 4.73 -20.01 7.06
N PHE A 76 3.58 -20.57 7.44
CA PHE A 76 2.99 -20.32 8.75
C PHE A 76 3.57 -21.22 9.84
N ASP A 77 3.60 -20.70 11.07
CA ASP A 77 3.79 -21.49 12.27
C ASP A 77 2.51 -22.28 12.58
N GLU A 78 2.55 -23.59 12.39
CA GLU A 78 1.40 -24.48 12.61
C GLU A 78 0.89 -24.48 14.07
N ASN A 79 1.73 -24.08 15.02
CA ASN A 79 1.37 -23.94 16.43
C ASN A 79 0.60 -22.63 16.72
N ARG A 80 0.53 -21.72 15.75
CA ARG A 80 -0.15 -20.42 15.89
C ARG A 80 -1.45 -20.34 15.09
N LYS A 81 -2.16 -21.47 14.97
CA LYS A 81 -3.52 -21.48 14.40
C LYS A 81 -4.51 -20.80 15.33
N HIS A 82 -5.44 -20.06 14.73
CA HIS A 82 -6.51 -19.43 15.47
C HIS A 82 -7.54 -20.46 15.92
N ILE A 83 -7.74 -20.61 17.24
CA ILE A 83 -8.59 -21.67 17.85
C ILE A 83 -10.03 -21.64 17.33
N LYS A 84 -10.61 -20.44 17.19
CA LYS A 84 -12.03 -20.24 16.85
C LYS A 84 -12.31 -20.01 15.36
N LYS A 85 -11.28 -19.79 14.54
CA LYS A 85 -11.45 -19.43 13.13
C LYS A 85 -10.67 -20.41 12.27
N THR A 86 -11.38 -21.42 11.77
CA THR A 86 -10.78 -22.45 10.91
C THR A 86 -9.98 -21.82 9.79
N GLY A 87 -8.72 -22.24 9.68
CA GLY A 87 -7.83 -21.83 8.64
C GLY A 87 -7.09 -20.53 8.83
N GLN A 88 -7.43 -19.75 9.83
CA GLN A 88 -6.66 -18.56 10.18
C GLN A 88 -5.51 -18.89 11.12
N TYR A 89 -4.50 -18.05 11.07
CA TYR A 89 -3.37 -18.04 11.99
C TYR A 89 -3.42 -16.78 12.87
N LEU A 90 -2.68 -16.79 13.96
CA LEU A 90 -2.49 -15.61 14.82
C LEU A 90 -1.47 -14.64 14.22
N ASP A 91 -0.75 -15.07 13.18
CA ASP A 91 0.15 -14.25 12.39
C ASP A 91 -0.53 -13.92 11.07
N ASN A 92 -0.55 -12.64 10.70
CA ASN A 92 -1.21 -12.14 9.50
C ASN A 92 -0.21 -11.37 8.63
N PRO A 93 0.43 -12.01 7.65
CA PRO A 93 1.34 -11.33 6.73
C PRO A 93 0.65 -10.24 5.93
N SER A 94 1.32 -9.09 5.81
CA SER A 94 0.84 -7.95 5.03
C SER A 94 1.96 -7.27 4.26
N ILE A 95 1.60 -6.65 3.13
CA ILE A 95 2.46 -5.83 2.29
C ILE A 95 1.67 -4.60 1.91
N TYR A 96 2.14 -3.43 2.31
CA TYR A 96 1.35 -2.23 2.12
C TYR A 96 2.18 -0.96 1.93
N LEU A 97 1.53 0.03 1.39
CA LEU A 97 1.93 1.41 1.32
C LEU A 97 1.05 2.23 2.25
N GLY A 98 1.46 3.44 2.55
CA GLY A 98 0.65 4.33 3.36
C GLY A 98 1.29 5.71 3.47
N GLY A 99 0.71 6.54 4.31
CA GLY A 99 1.22 7.86 4.58
C GLY A 99 0.64 8.45 5.85
N SER A 100 1.20 9.58 6.25
CA SER A 100 0.71 10.42 7.34
C SER A 100 0.76 11.88 6.89
N MET A 101 -0.37 12.57 6.99
CA MET A 101 -0.51 13.99 6.65
C MET A 101 -1.61 14.59 7.51
N GLY A 102 -1.40 15.80 8.07
CA GLY A 102 -2.41 16.46 8.89
C GLY A 102 -2.92 15.59 10.05
N ASN A 103 -2.02 14.93 10.79
CA ASN A 103 -2.33 14.02 11.90
C ASN A 103 -3.25 12.83 11.55
N GLN A 104 -3.38 12.49 10.27
CA GLN A 104 -4.16 11.36 9.82
C GLN A 104 -3.29 10.35 9.08
N GLU A 105 -3.36 9.08 9.48
CA GLU A 105 -2.57 7.99 8.90
C GLU A 105 -3.44 7.13 7.98
N THR A 106 -2.84 6.67 6.89
CA THR A 106 -3.43 5.68 5.98
C THR A 106 -2.49 4.50 5.80
N ASP A 107 -3.08 3.31 5.71
CA ASP A 107 -2.43 2.07 5.29
C ASP A 107 -3.28 1.44 4.20
N ILE A 108 -2.68 1.17 3.05
CA ILE A 108 -3.35 0.54 1.91
C ILE A 108 -2.45 -0.54 1.30
N GLY A 109 -2.97 -1.67 0.99
CA GLY A 109 -2.19 -2.72 0.38
C GLY A 109 -2.85 -4.07 0.40
N LEU A 110 -2.08 -5.09 0.62
CA LEU A 110 -2.48 -6.48 0.56
C LEU A 110 -2.23 -7.15 1.91
N THR A 111 -3.25 -7.79 2.44
CA THR A 111 -3.17 -8.63 3.65
C THR A 111 -3.54 -10.07 3.32
N TRP A 112 -2.94 -11.02 4.04
CA TRP A 112 -3.25 -12.43 3.88
C TRP A 112 -4.73 -12.72 4.16
N GLU A 113 -5.34 -13.53 3.33
CA GLU A 113 -6.76 -13.88 3.43
C GLU A 113 -6.97 -15.38 3.43
N VAL A 114 -7.97 -15.80 4.18
CA VAL A 114 -8.48 -17.16 4.16
C VAL A 114 -9.57 -17.28 3.11
N ILE A 115 -9.26 -17.92 2.00
CA ILE A 115 -10.22 -18.14 0.91
C ILE A 115 -11.27 -19.16 1.39
N LYS A 116 -12.54 -18.83 1.16
CA LYS A 116 -13.65 -19.76 1.32
C LYS A 116 -14.13 -20.23 -0.05
N GLU A 117 -14.40 -21.51 -0.16
CA GLU A 117 -15.06 -22.11 -1.32
C GLU A 117 -16.56 -21.74 -1.33
N GLU A 118 -17.25 -21.95 -2.44
CA GLU A 118 -18.68 -21.64 -2.60
C GLU A 118 -19.57 -22.32 -1.53
N ASN A 119 -19.19 -23.49 -1.06
CA ASN A 119 -19.86 -24.21 0.02
C ASN A 119 -19.55 -23.67 1.43
N GLY A 120 -18.80 -22.57 1.53
CA GLY A 120 -18.40 -21.94 2.79
C GLY A 120 -17.23 -22.62 3.50
N GLN A 121 -16.70 -23.73 2.98
CA GLN A 121 -15.50 -24.38 3.53
C GLN A 121 -14.26 -23.58 3.23
N VAL A 122 -13.27 -23.65 4.12
CA VAL A 122 -11.98 -23.02 3.91
C VAL A 122 -11.18 -23.78 2.86
N SER A 123 -10.76 -23.09 1.81
CA SER A 123 -9.93 -23.67 0.77
C SER A 123 -8.63 -24.23 1.31
N LYS A 124 -8.22 -25.41 0.82
CA LYS A 124 -6.91 -26.01 1.12
C LYS A 124 -5.75 -25.21 0.52
N SER A 125 -6.02 -24.43 -0.52
CA SER A 125 -5.01 -23.62 -1.24
C SER A 125 -4.83 -22.20 -0.72
N ARG A 126 -5.06 -21.93 0.54
CA ARG A 126 -4.99 -20.65 1.27
C ARG A 126 -3.73 -19.82 1.02
N LYS A 127 -3.56 -19.32 -0.18
CA LYS A 127 -2.32 -18.62 -0.57
C LYS A 127 -2.59 -17.25 -1.17
N ALA A 128 -3.72 -16.63 -0.79
CA ALA A 128 -4.11 -15.37 -1.36
C ALA A 128 -3.85 -14.19 -0.44
N PHE A 129 -3.61 -13.07 -1.08
CA PHE A 129 -3.66 -11.74 -0.49
C PHE A 129 -4.89 -11.01 -1.03
N ARG A 130 -5.50 -10.17 -0.20
CA ARG A 130 -6.67 -9.35 -0.54
C ARG A 130 -6.40 -7.89 -0.21
N PRO A 131 -6.85 -6.91 -1.02
CA PRO A 131 -6.70 -5.51 -0.73
C PRO A 131 -7.37 -5.11 0.57
N PHE A 132 -6.70 -4.28 1.34
CA PHE A 132 -7.24 -3.63 2.52
C PHE A 132 -6.94 -2.14 2.52
N LEU A 133 -7.78 -1.40 3.23
CA LEU A 133 -7.64 0.01 3.48
C LEU A 133 -7.90 0.28 4.96
N ARG A 134 -6.96 0.98 5.60
CA ARG A 134 -7.12 1.54 6.95
C ARG A 134 -6.87 3.04 6.88
N ARG A 135 -7.70 3.80 7.57
CA ARG A 135 -7.48 5.23 7.82
C ARG A 135 -7.82 5.51 9.28
N THR A 136 -6.95 6.24 9.97
CA THR A 136 -7.21 6.67 11.34
C THR A 136 -8.32 7.72 11.38
N GLU A 137 -8.84 8.00 12.57
CA GLU A 137 -9.69 9.15 12.80
C GLU A 137 -8.94 10.47 12.57
N HIS A 138 -9.69 11.56 12.45
CA HIS A 138 -9.14 12.90 12.32
C HIS A 138 -9.90 13.88 13.22
N GLU A 139 -9.24 14.95 13.66
CA GLU A 139 -9.81 15.99 14.53
C GLU A 139 -11.04 16.73 13.96
N SER A 140 -11.23 16.66 12.63
CA SER A 140 -12.46 17.14 11.97
C SER A 140 -13.72 16.38 12.36
N GLY A 141 -13.58 15.28 13.11
CA GLY A 141 -14.67 14.35 13.46
C GLY A 141 -14.78 13.16 12.49
N GLN A 142 -13.91 13.07 11.48
CA GLN A 142 -13.88 11.93 10.58
C GLN A 142 -13.45 10.66 11.36
N LYS A 143 -14.31 9.64 11.35
CA LYS A 143 -14.08 8.38 12.07
C LYS A 143 -13.07 7.50 11.36
N SER A 144 -12.34 6.68 12.13
CA SER A 144 -11.47 5.65 11.56
C SER A 144 -12.27 4.64 10.72
N ILE A 145 -11.60 4.08 9.71
CA ILE A 145 -12.14 2.98 8.90
C ILE A 145 -11.11 1.88 8.76
N PHE A 146 -11.61 0.64 8.64
CA PHE A 146 -10.86 -0.51 8.17
C PHE A 146 -11.76 -1.30 7.22
N GLU A 147 -11.37 -1.40 5.97
CA GLU A 147 -12.12 -2.07 4.92
C GLU A 147 -11.23 -3.05 4.18
N ASN A 148 -11.79 -4.21 3.80
CA ASN A 148 -11.17 -5.10 2.84
C ASN A 148 -11.96 -5.05 1.54
N ALA A 149 -11.30 -5.31 0.41
CA ALA A 149 -12.00 -5.56 -0.85
C ALA A 149 -13.01 -6.71 -0.67
N PRO A 150 -14.06 -6.81 -1.48
CA PRO A 150 -14.97 -7.95 -1.44
C PRO A 150 -14.20 -9.29 -1.48
N ALA A 151 -14.68 -10.31 -0.74
CA ALA A 151 -14.07 -11.64 -0.72
C ALA A 151 -14.46 -12.41 -2.00
N GLN A 152 -13.94 -11.94 -3.14
CA GLN A 152 -14.26 -12.42 -4.49
C GLN A 152 -12.97 -12.74 -5.24
N LYS A 153 -13.03 -13.69 -6.16
CA LYS A 153 -11.88 -14.25 -6.88
C LYS A 153 -11.07 -13.16 -7.62
N GLU A 154 -11.71 -12.17 -8.16
CA GLU A 154 -11.09 -11.04 -8.86
C GLU A 154 -10.25 -10.13 -7.95
N TYR A 155 -10.42 -10.22 -6.63
CA TYR A 155 -9.66 -9.46 -5.65
C TYR A 155 -8.67 -10.31 -4.86
N TYR A 156 -8.36 -11.51 -5.32
CA TYR A 156 -7.33 -12.35 -4.73
C TYR A 156 -6.06 -12.34 -5.58
N TRP A 157 -4.94 -11.98 -4.98
CA TRP A 157 -3.60 -12.10 -5.56
C TRP A 157 -2.83 -13.21 -4.85
N TYR A 158 -2.00 -13.93 -5.60
CA TYR A 158 -1.32 -15.11 -5.10
C TYR A 158 0.19 -14.91 -4.99
N PRO A 159 0.90 -15.63 -4.10
CA PRO A 159 2.36 -15.66 -4.08
C PRO A 159 2.96 -15.91 -5.46
N GLY A 160 3.98 -15.10 -5.80
CA GLY A 160 4.62 -15.12 -7.11
C GLY A 160 3.98 -14.21 -8.17
N GLU A 161 2.75 -13.72 -7.96
CA GLU A 161 2.16 -12.71 -8.85
C GLU A 161 2.83 -11.34 -8.63
N GLU A 162 3.07 -10.63 -9.73
CA GLU A 162 3.52 -9.25 -9.70
C GLU A 162 2.33 -8.30 -9.61
N VAL A 163 2.39 -7.39 -8.65
CA VAL A 163 1.35 -6.39 -8.42
C VAL A 163 1.95 -5.01 -8.26
N LYS A 164 1.26 -4.02 -8.80
CA LYS A 164 1.51 -2.61 -8.56
C LYS A 164 0.48 -2.08 -7.58
N MET A 165 0.95 -1.40 -6.54
CA MET A 165 0.10 -0.70 -5.59
C MET A 165 0.40 0.79 -5.63
N SER A 166 -0.61 1.63 -5.44
CA SER A 166 -0.42 3.07 -5.34
C SER A 166 -1.42 3.72 -4.40
N LEU A 167 -0.97 4.76 -3.70
CA LEU A 167 -1.77 5.70 -2.93
C LEU A 167 -1.47 7.09 -3.47
N LEU A 168 -2.47 7.79 -4.00
CA LEU A 168 -2.31 9.10 -4.60
C LEU A 168 -3.35 10.09 -4.05
N LEU A 169 -2.88 11.23 -3.57
CA LEU A 169 -3.72 12.39 -3.24
C LEU A 169 -4.19 13.04 -4.56
N ILE A 170 -5.45 12.81 -4.92
CA ILE A 170 -6.05 13.26 -6.20
C ILE A 170 -6.75 14.61 -6.12
N ALA A 171 -7.17 15.00 -4.92
CA ALA A 171 -7.73 16.31 -4.58
C ALA A 171 -7.57 16.52 -3.06
N ASP A 172 -7.78 17.75 -2.58
CA ASP A 172 -7.85 17.99 -1.15
C ASP A 172 -8.87 17.05 -0.50
N LYS A 173 -8.44 16.40 0.58
CA LYS A 173 -9.22 15.45 1.37
C LYS A 173 -9.67 14.18 0.59
N LYS A 174 -9.09 13.91 -0.58
CA LYS A 174 -9.47 12.76 -1.38
C LYS A 174 -8.24 12.01 -1.90
N VAL A 175 -8.13 10.76 -1.51
CA VAL A 175 -7.05 9.87 -1.92
C VAL A 175 -7.58 8.70 -2.75
N ARG A 176 -6.76 8.21 -3.67
CA ARG A 176 -7.03 7.04 -4.49
C ARG A 176 -6.07 5.93 -4.15
N PHE A 177 -6.63 4.76 -3.87
CA PHE A 177 -5.93 3.50 -3.70
C PHE A 177 -6.13 2.61 -4.93
N VAL A 178 -5.05 2.07 -5.46
CA VAL A 178 -5.09 1.11 -6.57
C VAL A 178 -4.19 -0.08 -6.26
N VAL A 179 -4.68 -1.29 -6.55
CA VAL A 179 -3.90 -2.52 -6.69
C VAL A 179 -4.17 -3.08 -8.06
N GLU A 180 -3.15 -3.29 -8.88
CA GLU A 180 -3.30 -3.87 -10.20
C GLU A 180 -2.16 -4.84 -10.53
N GLY A 181 -2.45 -5.89 -11.26
CA GLY A 181 -1.50 -6.92 -11.67
C GLY A 181 -2.16 -8.26 -11.93
N ALA A 182 -1.49 -9.16 -12.61
CA ALA A 182 -2.01 -10.50 -12.95
C ALA A 182 -3.40 -10.47 -13.61
N GLY A 183 -3.69 -9.46 -14.44
CA GLY A 183 -4.98 -9.28 -15.10
C GLY A 183 -6.12 -8.81 -14.19
N LYS A 184 -5.85 -8.43 -12.96
CA LYS A 184 -6.82 -8.00 -11.95
C LYS A 184 -6.58 -6.55 -11.55
N LYS A 185 -7.64 -5.87 -11.09
CA LYS A 185 -7.56 -4.49 -10.58
C LYS A 185 -8.56 -4.28 -9.45
N PHE A 186 -8.10 -3.64 -8.38
CA PHE A 186 -8.93 -3.03 -7.34
C PHE A 186 -8.62 -1.53 -7.28
N GLU A 187 -9.64 -0.71 -7.26
CA GLU A 187 -9.49 0.75 -7.14
C GLU A 187 -10.54 1.31 -6.17
N ARG A 188 -10.12 2.18 -5.27
CA ARG A 188 -10.98 2.82 -4.29
C ARG A 188 -10.55 4.27 -4.06
N ASP A 189 -11.48 5.21 -4.30
CA ASP A 189 -11.37 6.57 -3.81
C ASP A 189 -11.99 6.65 -2.42
N PHE A 190 -11.34 7.36 -1.50
CA PHE A 190 -11.87 7.56 -0.15
C PHE A 190 -11.51 8.94 0.40
N ALA A 191 -12.33 9.41 1.32
CA ALA A 191 -12.11 10.68 2.00
C ALA A 191 -11.04 10.53 3.08
N CYS A 192 -10.16 11.54 3.17
CA CYS A 192 -9.07 11.60 4.13
C CYS A 192 -8.83 13.06 4.51
N ASP A 193 -9.50 13.55 5.56
CA ASP A 193 -9.62 14.98 5.88
C ASP A 193 -8.28 15.68 6.17
N GLY A 194 -7.28 14.92 6.69
CA GLY A 194 -5.94 15.43 6.93
C GLY A 194 -5.08 15.60 5.68
N TYR A 195 -5.50 15.06 4.53
CA TYR A 195 -4.69 15.06 3.31
C TYR A 195 -5.04 16.27 2.43
N LEU A 196 -4.12 17.23 2.35
CA LEU A 196 -4.29 18.46 1.57
C LEU A 196 -3.19 18.62 0.53
N LEU A 197 -3.56 19.15 -0.64
CA LEU A 197 -2.61 19.41 -1.72
C LEU A 197 -1.54 20.47 -1.35
N SER A 198 -1.81 21.33 -0.37
CA SER A 198 -0.88 22.32 0.15
C SER A 198 -0.07 21.88 1.36
N ALA A 199 -0.36 20.70 1.92
CA ALA A 199 0.30 20.21 3.13
C ALA A 199 1.54 19.37 2.83
N VAL A 200 2.43 19.31 3.81
CA VAL A 200 3.53 18.34 3.84
C VAL A 200 3.04 17.05 4.50
N GLY A 201 3.59 15.93 4.10
CA GLY A 201 3.32 14.63 4.69
C GLY A 201 4.46 13.67 4.46
N GLU A 202 4.40 12.53 5.11
CA GLU A 202 5.33 11.42 4.85
C GLU A 202 4.58 10.21 4.30
N PHE A 203 5.27 9.40 3.49
CA PHE A 203 4.74 8.16 2.95
C PHE A 203 5.62 6.99 3.35
N LYS A 204 5.06 5.80 3.35
CA LYS A 204 5.73 4.60 3.86
C LYS A 204 5.49 3.38 2.98
N ARG A 205 6.46 2.47 3.00
CA ARG A 205 6.36 1.12 2.47
C ARG A 205 6.63 0.12 3.59
N VAL A 206 5.78 -0.89 3.73
CA VAL A 206 5.83 -1.84 4.84
C VAL A 206 5.66 -3.27 4.35
N ASN A 207 6.45 -4.16 4.92
CA ASN A 207 6.23 -5.60 4.91
C ASN A 207 6.16 -6.06 6.36
N ALA A 208 5.13 -6.82 6.73
CA ALA A 208 4.93 -7.22 8.11
C ALA A 208 4.44 -8.66 8.27
N ILE A 209 4.66 -9.18 9.47
CA ILE A 209 3.92 -10.29 10.07
C ILE A 209 3.20 -9.66 11.25
N ASP A 210 1.98 -9.20 11.03
CA ASP A 210 1.13 -8.64 12.07
C ASP A 210 0.64 -9.75 12.98
N GLN A 211 0.57 -9.51 14.29
CA GLN A 211 0.09 -10.50 15.24
C GLN A 211 -1.31 -10.15 15.73
N VAL A 212 -2.27 -11.00 15.43
CA VAL A 212 -3.70 -10.80 15.74
C VAL A 212 -3.89 -10.57 17.24
N ALA A 213 -4.60 -9.49 17.60
CA ALA A 213 -4.88 -9.08 18.98
C ALA A 213 -3.63 -8.83 19.85
N ASN A 214 -2.49 -8.52 19.23
CA ASN A 214 -1.23 -8.24 19.93
C ASN A 214 -0.73 -6.80 19.76
N GLU A 215 -1.51 -5.92 19.15
CA GLU A 215 -1.15 -4.51 18.94
C GLU A 215 -0.78 -3.83 20.27
N GLY A 216 0.32 -3.10 20.29
CA GLY A 216 0.84 -2.42 21.48
C GLY A 216 1.52 -3.31 22.54
N LYS A 217 1.60 -4.64 22.30
CA LYS A 217 2.26 -5.60 23.20
C LYS A 217 3.55 -6.12 22.58
N PRO A 218 4.51 -6.60 23.37
CA PRO A 218 5.70 -7.25 22.84
C PRO A 218 5.34 -8.38 21.86
N VAL A 219 6.13 -8.54 20.81
CA VAL A 219 5.90 -9.62 19.84
C VAL A 219 5.97 -10.99 20.52
N GLN A 220 5.08 -11.87 20.11
CA GLN A 220 5.09 -13.27 20.52
C GLN A 220 5.99 -14.06 19.58
N ALA A 221 6.72 -15.05 20.12
CA ALA A 221 7.55 -15.93 19.30
C ALA A 221 6.72 -16.67 18.24
N THR A 222 7.24 -16.74 17.03
CA THR A 222 6.60 -17.47 15.91
C THR A 222 7.64 -18.03 14.96
N LYS A 223 7.31 -19.14 14.29
CA LYS A 223 8.09 -19.71 13.18
C LYS A 223 7.56 -19.24 11.81
N THR A 224 6.57 -18.37 11.79
CA THR A 224 6.04 -17.82 10.54
C THR A 224 7.10 -17.06 9.78
N LYS A 225 7.15 -17.27 8.45
CA LYS A 225 8.09 -16.62 7.54
C LYS A 225 7.35 -16.01 6.35
N VAL A 226 7.80 -14.85 5.94
CA VAL A 226 7.49 -14.20 4.67
C VAL A 226 8.76 -14.25 3.83
N LEU A 227 8.74 -14.97 2.70
CA LEU A 227 9.95 -15.27 1.94
C LEU A 227 9.92 -14.57 0.58
N ASN A 228 10.99 -13.82 0.28
CA ASN A 228 11.27 -13.25 -1.03
C ASN A 228 10.16 -12.32 -1.55
N ALA A 229 9.69 -11.36 -0.73
CA ALA A 229 8.95 -10.23 -1.25
C ALA A 229 9.90 -9.38 -2.13
N GLU A 230 9.71 -9.39 -3.45
CA GLU A 230 10.61 -8.71 -4.36
C GLU A 230 9.99 -7.40 -4.85
N TRP A 231 10.39 -6.29 -4.23
CA TRP A 231 10.08 -4.96 -4.74
C TRP A 231 10.92 -4.66 -5.98
N LYS A 232 10.28 -4.44 -7.11
CA LYS A 232 10.92 -4.09 -8.39
C LYS A 232 11.27 -2.62 -8.45
N GLU A 233 10.42 -1.79 -7.87
CA GLU A 233 10.59 -0.34 -7.72
C GLU A 233 9.64 0.20 -6.65
N THR A 234 10.00 1.36 -6.12
CA THR A 234 9.12 2.17 -5.27
C THR A 234 9.39 3.63 -5.57
N ASN A 235 8.33 4.42 -5.75
CA ASN A 235 8.42 5.84 -6.08
C ASN A 235 7.50 6.65 -5.15
N LEU A 236 7.94 7.86 -4.81
CA LEU A 236 7.11 8.91 -4.25
C LEU A 236 6.57 9.79 -5.38
N PHE A 237 5.40 10.36 -5.21
CA PHE A 237 4.85 11.32 -6.16
C PHE A 237 5.04 12.75 -5.67
N ARG A 238 5.42 13.64 -6.58
CA ARG A 238 5.51 15.07 -6.32
C ARG A 238 4.99 15.88 -7.50
N LEU A 239 4.38 17.03 -7.22
CA LEU A 239 4.00 17.98 -8.25
C LEU A 239 5.21 18.84 -8.63
N ILE A 240 5.66 18.77 -9.88
CA ILE A 240 6.76 19.57 -10.42
C ILE A 240 6.27 20.21 -11.72
N LYS A 241 6.30 21.53 -11.82
CA LYS A 241 5.85 22.28 -13.02
C LYS A 241 4.45 21.84 -13.49
N ASN A 242 3.50 21.66 -12.56
CA ASN A 242 2.13 21.19 -12.79
C ASN A 242 1.98 19.75 -13.29
N GLU A 243 3.03 18.93 -13.25
CA GLU A 243 2.99 17.50 -13.56
C GLU A 243 3.26 16.67 -12.31
N ILE A 244 2.56 15.56 -12.16
CA ILE A 244 2.86 14.58 -11.11
C ILE A 244 4.01 13.70 -11.60
N VAL A 245 5.14 13.80 -10.92
CA VAL A 245 6.37 13.09 -11.26
C VAL A 245 6.63 11.99 -10.23
N ALA A 246 6.94 10.79 -10.72
CA ALA A 246 7.41 9.68 -9.91
C ALA A 246 8.91 9.84 -9.59
N ILE A 247 9.23 9.89 -8.30
CA ILE A 247 10.58 10.11 -7.79
C ILE A 247 11.04 8.86 -7.04
N PRO A 248 12.16 8.24 -7.40
CA PRO A 248 12.61 7.00 -6.76
C PRO A 248 12.72 7.11 -5.24
N PHE A 249 12.11 6.18 -4.52
CA PHE A 249 12.17 6.04 -3.07
C PHE A 249 13.47 5.31 -2.66
N LYS A 250 14.60 5.96 -2.93
CA LYS A 250 15.93 5.43 -2.69
C LYS A 250 16.39 5.60 -1.25
N LYS A 251 17.46 4.92 -0.85
CA LYS A 251 17.98 4.88 0.53
C LYS A 251 18.22 6.27 1.16
N THR A 252 18.57 7.28 0.38
CA THR A 252 18.76 8.65 0.87
C THR A 252 17.45 9.40 1.15
N ARG A 253 16.28 8.84 0.79
CA ARG A 253 14.95 9.44 0.96
C ARG A 253 14.08 8.76 2.00
N TYR A 254 14.60 7.78 2.73
CA TYR A 254 13.82 7.12 3.76
C TYR A 254 14.62 6.82 5.03
N THR A 255 13.91 6.73 6.15
CA THR A 255 14.37 6.10 7.38
C THR A 255 13.92 4.66 7.37
N GLU A 256 14.84 3.74 7.64
CA GLU A 256 14.58 2.31 7.72
C GLU A 256 14.32 1.87 9.16
N MET A 257 13.31 1.04 9.35
CA MET A 257 12.97 0.41 10.62
C MET A 257 12.86 -1.09 10.42
N MET A 258 13.57 -1.87 11.23
CA MET A 258 13.50 -3.34 11.29
C MET A 258 13.14 -3.74 12.72
N CYS A 259 11.91 -4.09 12.96
CA CYS A 259 11.31 -4.28 14.28
C CYS A 259 10.76 -5.70 14.47
N PRO A 260 10.97 -6.37 15.61
CA PRO A 260 11.63 -5.83 16.80
C PRO A 260 13.14 -5.77 16.70
N ALA A 261 13.79 -6.55 15.80
CA ALA A 261 15.24 -6.60 15.66
C ALA A 261 15.66 -6.89 14.22
N ALA A 262 16.79 -6.34 13.79
CA ALA A 262 17.29 -6.48 12.42
C ALA A 262 17.59 -7.93 12.01
N ASN A 263 17.92 -8.80 12.95
CA ASN A 263 18.18 -10.22 12.68
C ASN A 263 16.93 -11.06 12.36
N ASN A 264 15.74 -10.48 12.40
CA ASN A 264 14.52 -11.08 11.88
C ASN A 264 14.34 -10.87 10.36
N PHE A 265 15.25 -10.15 9.71
CA PHE A 265 15.14 -9.74 8.32
C PHE A 265 16.35 -10.15 7.50
N GLU A 266 16.10 -10.56 6.27
CA GLU A 266 17.10 -10.70 5.22
C GLU A 266 16.73 -9.75 4.09
N VAL A 267 17.60 -8.75 3.81
CA VAL A 267 17.40 -7.75 2.74
C VAL A 267 18.52 -7.90 1.71
N LYS A 268 18.16 -8.12 0.47
CA LYS A 268 19.10 -8.24 -0.65
C LYS A 268 18.79 -7.15 -1.68
N ALA A 269 19.77 -6.32 -1.98
CA ALA A 269 19.67 -5.34 -3.04
C ALA A 269 21.06 -4.95 -3.55
N ASN A 270 21.22 -4.85 -4.86
CA ASN A 270 22.39 -4.24 -5.47
C ASN A 270 22.21 -2.71 -5.66
N SER A 271 23.26 -2.01 -6.05
CA SER A 271 23.23 -0.54 -6.20
C SER A 271 22.14 -0.05 -7.15
N ASN A 272 21.89 -0.77 -8.26
CA ASN A 272 20.87 -0.40 -9.22
C ASN A 272 19.44 -0.60 -8.65
N GLN A 273 19.25 -1.61 -7.84
CA GLN A 273 17.98 -1.84 -7.14
C GLN A 273 17.73 -0.75 -6.09
N ILE A 274 18.72 -0.45 -5.27
CA ILE A 274 18.65 0.61 -4.24
C ILE A 274 18.27 1.96 -4.87
N ALA A 275 18.85 2.29 -6.03
CA ALA A 275 18.56 3.53 -6.74
C ALA A 275 17.09 3.66 -7.20
N LYS A 276 16.37 2.54 -7.35
CA LYS A 276 14.96 2.48 -7.74
C LYS A 276 14.01 2.22 -6.57
N GLY A 277 14.52 2.16 -5.34
CA GLY A 277 13.71 1.70 -4.20
C GLY A 277 13.30 0.23 -4.29
N ALA A 278 14.11 -0.57 -5.00
CA ALA A 278 13.92 -2.01 -5.20
C ALA A 278 14.75 -2.84 -4.22
N GLU A 279 14.28 -4.01 -3.86
CA GLU A 279 14.96 -4.98 -2.99
C GLU A 279 14.22 -6.30 -2.93
N VAL A 280 14.88 -7.35 -2.46
CA VAL A 280 14.24 -8.60 -2.05
C VAL A 280 14.30 -8.69 -0.54
N LEU A 281 13.15 -8.90 0.08
CA LEU A 281 12.98 -8.94 1.53
C LEU A 281 12.39 -10.26 1.99
N SER A 282 13.00 -10.86 3.01
CA SER A 282 12.40 -11.95 3.78
C SER A 282 12.29 -11.55 5.25
N ILE A 283 11.20 -11.99 5.92
CA ILE A 283 10.94 -11.80 7.34
C ILE A 283 10.81 -13.16 8.00
N SER A 284 11.38 -13.32 9.19
CA SER A 284 11.23 -14.52 10.00
C SER A 284 10.95 -14.14 11.45
N GLY A 285 9.95 -14.75 12.06
CA GLY A 285 9.72 -14.63 13.50
C GLY A 285 10.82 -15.29 14.35
N VAL A 286 11.64 -16.14 13.72
CA VAL A 286 12.88 -16.70 14.30
C VAL A 286 14.04 -15.94 13.71
N SER A 287 15.02 -15.61 14.53
CA SER A 287 16.24 -14.97 14.03
C SER A 287 16.93 -15.77 12.93
N TYR A 288 17.44 -15.08 11.90
CA TYR A 288 18.29 -15.67 10.85
C TYR A 288 19.73 -15.90 11.30
N ARG A 289 20.12 -15.38 12.48
CA ARG A 289 21.48 -15.48 13.05
C ARG A 289 21.45 -15.87 14.50
#